data_c745b90b43d9a31e9657176e6d292ffc
#
_entry.id   c745b90b43d9a31e9657176e6d292ffc
#
_cell.length_a   1.000
_cell.length_b   1.000
_cell.length_c   1.000
_cell.angle_alpha   90.00
_cell.angle_beta   90.00
_cell.angle_gamma   90.00
#
_symmetry.space_group_name_H-M   'P 1'
#
loop_
_entity.id
_entity.type
_entity.pdbx_description
1 polymer ?
#
loop_
_entity_poly.entity_id
_entity_poly.type
_entity_poly.pdbx_seq_one_letter_code
_entity_poly.pdbx_strand_id
1 'polypeptide(L)'
;MELTIFEKLKKRWNDNIEKRASELNEVLEPIITGFNNSGIRFSVWHSLGSKQVTPGISTEGFLGYSEKDGRWGLLIKTIERDHKTNTILNSGVRNLNGKNIFIKEAVNIIPELLKNLDKAIEQHKKELIEAKNIASNLID
;
A
#
# COMPACT_ATOMS: atom_id res chain seq x y z
N MET A 1 2.85 34.92 26.87
CA MET A 1 1.89 34.90 25.77
C MET A 1 1.21 33.53 25.70
N GLU A 2 -0.10 33.53 25.76
CA GLU A 2 -0.85 32.28 25.63
C GLU A 2 -0.93 31.85 24.16
N LEU A 3 -0.70 30.56 23.94
CA LEU A 3 -0.89 29.97 22.62
C LEU A 3 -2.38 29.92 22.29
N THR A 4 -2.73 30.22 21.04
CA THR A 4 -4.08 29.98 20.54
C THR A 4 -4.39 28.50 20.55
N ILE A 5 -5.68 28.13 20.46
CA ILE A 5 -6.06 26.73 20.40
C ILE A 5 -5.45 26.03 19.16
N PHE A 6 -5.34 26.74 18.05
CA PHE A 6 -4.74 26.20 16.84
C PHE A 6 -3.24 25.96 16.96
N GLU A 7 -2.52 26.85 17.66
CA GLU A 7 -1.11 26.67 17.95
C GLU A 7 -0.86 25.47 18.85
N LYS A 8 -1.73 25.27 19.86
CA LYS A 8 -1.68 24.09 20.74
C LYS A 8 -1.94 22.81 19.96
N LEU A 9 -2.93 22.80 19.05
CA LEU A 9 -3.22 21.65 18.20
C LEU A 9 -2.07 21.34 17.26
N LYS A 10 -1.48 22.36 16.65
CA LYS A 10 -0.31 22.21 15.76
C LYS A 10 0.87 21.60 16.51
N LYS A 11 1.16 22.10 17.71
CA LYS A 11 2.23 21.56 18.55
C LYS A 11 1.96 20.11 18.91
N ARG A 12 0.73 19.80 19.31
CA ARG A 12 0.32 18.44 19.66
C ARG A 12 0.44 17.50 18.46
N TRP A 13 0.04 17.94 17.27
CA TRP A 13 0.23 17.18 16.04
C TRP A 13 1.70 16.90 15.77
N ASN A 14 2.54 17.94 15.81
CA ASN A 14 3.97 17.80 15.54
C ASN A 14 4.66 16.87 16.55
N ASP A 15 4.37 17.01 17.83
CA ASP A 15 5.00 16.23 18.89
C ASP A 15 4.54 14.76 18.89
N ASN A 16 3.31 14.48 18.49
CA ASN A 16 2.72 13.15 18.61
C ASN A 16 2.62 12.41 17.28
N ILE A 17 2.28 13.08 16.20
CA ILE A 17 2.04 12.43 14.92
C ILE A 17 3.27 12.53 14.02
N GLU A 18 3.77 13.74 13.74
CA GLU A 18 4.92 13.92 12.84
C GLU A 18 6.16 13.17 13.34
N LYS A 19 6.43 13.29 14.63
CA LYS A 19 7.59 12.63 15.26
C LYS A 19 7.46 11.10 15.19
N ARG A 20 6.30 10.56 15.56
CA ARG A 20 6.08 9.11 15.57
C ARG A 20 6.02 8.54 14.17
N ALA A 21 5.44 9.25 13.21
CA ALA A 21 5.44 8.86 11.82
C ALA A 21 6.87 8.83 11.25
N SER A 22 7.69 9.82 11.60
CA SER A 22 9.09 9.86 11.20
C SER A 22 9.88 8.67 11.74
N GLU A 23 9.69 8.33 13.01
CA GLU A 23 10.33 7.16 13.64
C GLU A 23 9.90 5.86 12.94
N LEU A 24 8.61 5.73 12.63
CA LEU A 24 8.11 4.56 11.91
C LEU A 24 8.68 4.48 10.49
N ASN A 25 8.77 5.61 9.79
CA ASN A 25 9.35 5.65 8.45
C ASN A 25 10.81 5.19 8.44
N GLU A 26 11.57 5.49 9.47
CA GLU A 26 12.95 4.98 9.60
C GLU A 26 12.96 3.45 9.70
N VAL A 27 12.05 2.86 10.45
CA VAL A 27 11.92 1.40 10.59
C VAL A 27 11.45 0.76 9.27
N LEU A 28 10.55 1.43 8.56
CA LEU A 28 9.99 0.93 7.29
C LEU A 28 10.96 1.07 6.12
N GLU A 29 11.92 1.98 6.18
CA GLU A 29 12.81 2.28 5.05
C GLU A 29 13.52 1.05 4.48
N PRO A 30 14.16 0.17 5.27
CA PRO A 30 14.77 -1.04 4.73
C PRO A 30 13.77 -1.97 4.05
N ILE A 31 12.56 -2.05 4.57
CA ILE A 31 11.49 -2.88 4.01
C ILE A 31 11.05 -2.31 2.67
N ILE A 32 10.77 -1.02 2.62
CA ILE A 32 10.38 -0.32 1.39
C ILE A 32 11.47 -0.44 0.33
N THR A 33 12.72 -0.21 0.71
CA THR A 33 13.87 -0.34 -0.18
C THR A 33 14.01 -1.76 -0.71
N GLY A 34 13.80 -2.77 0.13
CA GLY A 34 13.81 -4.17 -0.27
C GLY A 34 12.79 -4.46 -1.37
N PHE A 35 11.56 -3.99 -1.21
CA PHE A 35 10.53 -4.12 -2.24
C PHE A 35 10.90 -3.37 -3.52
N ASN A 36 11.33 -2.11 -3.39
CA ASN A 36 11.66 -1.28 -4.55
C ASN A 36 12.79 -1.87 -5.40
N ASN A 37 13.71 -2.57 -4.76
CA ASN A 37 14.89 -3.15 -5.42
C ASN A 37 14.74 -4.64 -5.74
N SER A 38 13.56 -5.22 -5.50
CA SER A 38 13.35 -6.65 -5.69
C SER A 38 13.39 -7.11 -7.16
N GLY A 39 13.12 -6.22 -8.09
CA GLY A 39 13.01 -6.55 -9.51
C GLY A 39 11.73 -7.31 -9.88
N ILE A 40 10.85 -7.58 -8.92
CA ILE A 40 9.59 -8.27 -9.15
C ILE A 40 8.65 -7.35 -9.92
N ARG A 41 7.97 -7.86 -10.94
CA ARG A 41 7.05 -7.10 -11.79
C ARG A 41 5.67 -7.73 -11.86
N PHE A 42 5.11 -8.07 -10.69
CA PHE A 42 3.74 -8.50 -10.50
C PHE A 42 3.04 -7.59 -9.54
N SER A 43 1.84 -7.16 -9.89
CA SER A 43 0.99 -6.39 -8.99
C SER A 43 0.20 -7.32 -8.08
N VAL A 44 0.29 -7.09 -6.78
CA VAL A 44 -0.47 -7.81 -5.76
C VAL A 44 -1.06 -6.78 -4.80
N TRP A 45 -2.36 -6.88 -4.54
CA TRP A 45 -3.08 -5.98 -3.66
C TRP A 45 -3.82 -6.72 -2.56
N HIS A 46 -3.79 -6.19 -1.36
CA HIS A 46 -4.52 -6.70 -0.20
C HIS A 46 -5.44 -5.64 0.36
N SER A 47 -6.67 -6.02 0.66
CA SER A 47 -7.60 -5.15 1.38
C SER A 47 -7.11 -4.93 2.81
N LEU A 48 -7.18 -3.69 3.25
CA LEU A 48 -6.90 -3.30 4.63
C LEU A 48 -8.20 -3.01 5.41
N GLY A 49 -9.34 -3.26 4.79
CA GLY A 49 -10.64 -2.94 5.37
C GLY A 49 -11.09 -1.54 5.04
N SER A 50 -12.07 -1.06 5.79
CA SER A 50 -12.61 0.27 5.61
C SER A 50 -12.70 1.02 6.94
N LYS A 51 -12.62 2.35 6.86
CA LYS A 51 -12.76 3.24 8.01
C LYS A 51 -13.83 4.28 7.68
N GLN A 52 -14.74 4.50 8.61
CA GLN A 52 -15.74 5.55 8.50
C GLN A 52 -15.20 6.82 9.14
N VAL A 53 -14.93 7.84 8.33
CA VAL A 53 -14.42 9.13 8.80
C VAL A 53 -15.58 10.09 9.06
N THR A 54 -16.62 10.03 8.22
CA THR A 54 -17.84 10.85 8.33
C THR A 54 -19.04 9.92 8.18
N PRO A 55 -20.20 10.22 8.83
CA PRO A 55 -21.40 9.42 8.62
C PRO A 55 -21.77 9.30 7.14
N GLY A 56 -22.00 8.07 6.68
CA GLY A 56 -22.36 7.77 5.29
C GLY A 56 -21.19 7.73 4.30
N ILE A 57 -19.98 8.07 4.72
CA ILE A 57 -18.78 8.06 3.88
C ILE A 57 -17.74 7.15 4.51
N SER A 58 -17.26 6.17 3.75
CA SER A 58 -16.18 5.29 4.18
C SER A 58 -15.00 5.38 3.26
N THR A 59 -13.81 5.12 3.81
CA THR A 59 -12.57 4.99 3.06
C THR A 59 -12.13 3.54 3.12
N GLU A 60 -12.01 2.91 1.95
CA GLU A 60 -11.43 1.56 1.81
C GLU A 60 -9.95 1.71 1.55
N GLY A 61 -9.15 0.87 2.20
CA GLY A 61 -7.70 0.87 2.04
C GLY A 61 -7.19 -0.44 1.47
N PHE A 62 -6.11 -0.33 0.69
CA PHE A 62 -5.41 -1.47 0.09
C PHE A 62 -3.92 -1.25 0.19
N LEU A 63 -3.18 -2.27 0.58
CA LEU A 63 -1.73 -2.30 0.45
C LEU A 63 -1.38 -3.13 -0.76
N GLY A 64 -0.50 -2.63 -1.60
CA GLY A 64 -0.06 -3.35 -2.76
C GLY A 64 1.41 -3.19 -3.04
N TYR A 65 1.92 -4.15 -3.79
CA TYR A 65 3.16 -4.02 -4.54
C TYR A 65 2.76 -3.85 -5.99
N SER A 66 3.10 -2.72 -6.58
CA SER A 66 2.67 -2.40 -7.93
C SER A 66 3.52 -1.29 -8.52
N GLU A 67 3.22 -0.96 -9.77
CA GLU A 67 3.90 0.12 -10.49
C GLU A 67 3.13 1.44 -10.34
N LYS A 68 3.88 2.51 -10.09
CA LYS A 68 3.38 3.87 -10.12
C LYS A 68 4.45 4.76 -10.75
N ASP A 69 4.08 5.49 -11.79
CA ASP A 69 4.99 6.41 -12.51
C ASP A 69 6.28 5.72 -12.97
N GLY A 70 6.16 4.49 -13.47
CA GLY A 70 7.29 3.69 -13.95
C GLY A 70 8.14 3.04 -12.87
N ARG A 71 7.75 3.13 -11.61
CA ARG A 71 8.50 2.57 -10.49
C ARG A 71 7.67 1.54 -9.74
N TRP A 72 8.28 0.41 -9.44
CA TRP A 72 7.68 -0.65 -8.64
C TRP A 72 7.99 -0.45 -7.17
N GLY A 73 7.01 -0.66 -6.32
CA GLY A 73 7.20 -0.54 -4.88
C GLY A 73 5.92 -0.74 -4.08
N LEU A 74 6.04 -0.53 -2.78
CA LEU A 74 4.92 -0.60 -1.85
C LEU A 74 4.06 0.65 -1.95
N LEU A 75 2.77 0.44 -2.19
CA LEU A 75 1.80 1.51 -2.38
C LEU A 75 0.59 1.31 -1.48
N ILE A 76 0.00 2.41 -1.04
CA ILE A 76 -1.32 2.42 -0.41
C ILE A 76 -2.31 3.04 -1.38
N LYS A 77 -3.41 2.32 -1.62
CA LYS A 77 -4.54 2.79 -2.40
C LYS A 77 -5.70 3.04 -1.46
N THR A 78 -6.35 4.18 -1.61
CA THR A 78 -7.57 4.50 -0.86
C THR A 78 -8.71 4.84 -1.81
N ILE A 79 -9.90 4.38 -1.48
CA ILE A 79 -11.13 4.66 -2.22
C ILE A 79 -12.15 5.21 -1.22
N GLU A 80 -12.55 6.45 -1.41
CA GLU A 80 -13.57 7.10 -0.61
C GLU A 80 -14.92 6.94 -1.29
N ARG A 81 -15.89 6.37 -0.57
CA ARG A 81 -17.19 6.00 -1.12
C ARG A 81 -18.33 6.61 -0.30
N ASP A 82 -19.31 7.19 -0.99
CA ASP A 82 -20.58 7.63 -0.42
C ASP A 82 -21.57 6.46 -0.48
N HIS A 83 -22.03 6.01 0.68
CA HIS A 83 -22.96 4.88 0.76
C HIS A 83 -24.39 5.21 0.38
N LYS A 84 -24.82 6.47 0.45
CA LYS A 84 -26.16 6.90 0.04
C LYS A 84 -26.34 6.79 -1.46
N THR A 85 -25.36 7.25 -2.21
CA THR A 85 -25.40 7.28 -3.67
C THR A 85 -24.64 6.13 -4.31
N ASN A 86 -23.91 5.35 -3.51
CA ASN A 86 -23.00 4.29 -3.95
C ASN A 86 -21.99 4.76 -4.99
N THR A 87 -21.50 5.98 -4.82
CA THR A 87 -20.54 6.60 -5.73
C THR A 87 -19.16 6.71 -5.08
N ILE A 88 -18.14 6.65 -5.92
CA ILE A 88 -16.76 6.90 -5.52
C ILE A 88 -16.56 8.43 -5.55
N LEU A 89 -16.24 9.00 -4.38
CA LEU A 89 -15.98 10.44 -4.24
C LEU A 89 -14.54 10.78 -4.58
N ASN A 90 -13.62 9.90 -4.19
CA ASN A 90 -12.19 10.09 -4.40
C ASN A 90 -11.48 8.75 -4.40
N SER A 91 -10.39 8.68 -5.15
CA SER A 91 -9.48 7.54 -5.10
C SER A 91 -8.07 8.04 -5.35
N GLY A 92 -7.10 7.34 -4.76
CA GLY A 92 -5.72 7.73 -4.93
C GLY A 92 -4.78 6.59 -4.56
N VAL A 93 -3.58 6.66 -5.12
CA VAL A 93 -2.49 5.74 -4.82
C VAL A 93 -1.29 6.56 -4.36
N ARG A 94 -0.71 6.18 -3.23
CA ARG A 94 0.42 6.88 -2.63
C ARG A 94 1.46 5.87 -2.15
N ASN A 95 2.68 6.35 -1.97
CA ASN A 95 3.72 5.54 -1.35
C ASN A 95 3.38 5.25 0.11
N LEU A 96 3.78 4.09 0.60
CA LEU A 96 3.62 3.74 2.01
C LEU A 96 4.37 4.75 2.88
N ASN A 97 3.67 5.30 3.86
CA ASN A 97 4.19 6.32 4.76
C ASN A 97 3.53 6.20 6.13
N GLY A 98 4.27 6.50 7.19
CA GLY A 98 3.77 6.43 8.57
C GLY A 98 2.56 7.31 8.88
N LYS A 99 2.24 8.28 8.01
CA LYS A 99 1.05 9.14 8.15
C LYS A 99 -0.19 8.62 7.43
N ASN A 100 -0.10 7.51 6.70
CA ASN A 100 -1.28 6.92 6.07
C ASN A 100 -2.27 6.46 7.14
N ILE A 101 -3.57 6.70 6.92
CA ILE A 101 -4.59 6.32 7.91
C ILE A 101 -4.68 4.80 8.13
N PHE A 102 -4.24 4.00 7.16
CA PHE A 102 -4.20 2.55 7.23
C PHE A 102 -2.83 1.98 7.59
N ILE A 103 -1.93 2.80 8.14
CA ILE A 103 -0.53 2.37 8.35
C ILE A 103 -0.42 1.14 9.25
N LYS A 104 -1.20 1.05 10.31
CA LYS A 104 -1.18 -0.09 11.23
C LYS A 104 -1.60 -1.36 10.50
N GLU A 105 -2.69 -1.31 9.76
CA GLU A 105 -3.21 -2.42 8.99
C GLU A 105 -2.23 -2.82 7.88
N ALA A 106 -1.63 -1.83 7.22
CA ALA A 106 -0.63 -2.06 6.18
C ALA A 106 0.59 -2.81 6.72
N VAL A 107 1.15 -2.34 7.83
CA VAL A 107 2.31 -3.00 8.46
C VAL A 107 1.99 -4.44 8.83
N ASN A 108 0.80 -4.68 9.37
CA ASN A 108 0.37 -6.03 9.76
C ASN A 108 0.23 -6.98 8.56
N ILE A 109 -0.09 -6.48 7.37
CA ILE A 109 -0.31 -7.32 6.20
C ILE A 109 0.95 -7.56 5.35
N ILE A 110 2.04 -6.86 5.64
CA ILE A 110 3.30 -7.01 4.87
C ILE A 110 3.75 -8.47 4.77
N PRO A 111 3.75 -9.28 5.83
CA PRO A 111 4.15 -10.69 5.70
C PRO A 111 3.26 -11.48 4.74
N GLU A 112 1.96 -11.20 4.72
CA GLU A 112 1.03 -11.85 3.79
C GLU A 112 1.27 -11.39 2.35
N LEU A 113 1.58 -10.12 2.17
CA LEU A 113 1.94 -9.58 0.86
C LEU A 113 3.18 -10.26 0.30
N LEU A 114 4.21 -10.44 1.12
CA LEU A 114 5.44 -11.17 0.74
C LEU A 114 5.11 -12.61 0.33
N LYS A 115 4.28 -13.28 1.11
CA LYS A 115 3.86 -14.66 0.82
C LYS A 115 3.12 -14.76 -0.51
N ASN A 116 2.26 -13.81 -0.81
CA ASN A 116 1.52 -13.81 -2.07
C ASN A 116 2.39 -13.44 -3.27
N LEU A 117 3.39 -12.60 -3.08
CA LEU A 117 4.40 -12.36 -4.12
C LEU A 117 5.18 -13.63 -4.42
N ASP A 118 5.58 -14.37 -3.40
CA ASP A 118 6.28 -15.65 -3.57
C ASP A 118 5.42 -16.67 -4.35
N LYS A 119 4.13 -16.76 -4.01
CA LYS A 119 3.19 -17.63 -4.75
C LYS A 119 3.04 -17.19 -6.20
N ALA A 120 2.99 -15.89 -6.46
CA ALA A 120 2.88 -15.36 -7.81
C ALA A 120 4.12 -15.70 -8.65
N ILE A 121 5.30 -15.62 -8.05
CA ILE A 121 6.56 -16.01 -8.69
C ILE A 121 6.54 -17.51 -9.05
N GLU A 122 6.13 -18.35 -8.12
CA GLU A 122 6.07 -19.80 -8.35
C GLU A 122 5.07 -20.15 -9.46
N GLN A 123 3.92 -19.50 -9.48
CA GLN A 123 2.92 -19.72 -10.53
C GLN A 123 3.44 -19.28 -11.91
N HIS A 124 4.10 -18.13 -11.96
CA HIS A 124 4.67 -17.65 -13.23
C HIS A 124 5.81 -18.53 -13.73
N LYS A 125 6.61 -19.08 -12.82
CA LYS A 125 7.64 -20.07 -13.14
C LYS A 125 7.04 -21.27 -13.88
N LYS A 126 5.92 -21.81 -13.36
CA LYS A 126 5.20 -22.92 -13.99
C LYS A 126 4.71 -22.57 -15.39
N GLU A 127 4.13 -21.39 -15.54
CA GLU A 127 3.64 -20.90 -16.82
C GLU A 127 4.76 -20.74 -17.85
N LEU A 128 5.93 -20.25 -17.43
CA LEU A 128 7.09 -20.12 -18.31
C LEU A 128 7.61 -21.47 -18.77
N ILE A 129 7.62 -22.48 -17.91
CA ILE A 129 8.00 -23.85 -18.26
C ILE A 129 7.04 -24.40 -19.29
N GLU A 130 5.74 -24.24 -19.09
CA GLU A 130 4.71 -24.68 -20.06
C GLU A 130 4.84 -23.96 -21.38
N ALA A 131 5.02 -22.64 -21.36
CA ALA A 131 5.20 -21.82 -22.56
C ALA A 131 6.42 -22.24 -23.36
N LYS A 132 7.53 -22.54 -22.68
CA LYS A 132 8.74 -23.07 -23.34
C LYS A 132 8.46 -24.39 -24.04
N ASN A 133 7.74 -25.30 -23.40
CA ASN A 133 7.40 -26.58 -23.98
C ASN A 133 6.50 -26.43 -25.22
N ILE A 134 5.51 -25.54 -25.13
CA ILE A 134 4.61 -25.23 -26.25
C ILE A 134 5.41 -24.64 -27.42
N ALA A 135 6.25 -23.66 -27.15
CA ALA A 135 7.06 -22.97 -28.16
C ALA A 135 8.03 -23.95 -28.85
N SER A 136 8.65 -24.86 -28.09
CA SER A 136 9.56 -25.88 -28.63
C SER A 136 8.84 -26.80 -29.61
N ASN A 137 7.57 -27.14 -29.33
CA ASN A 137 6.78 -28.01 -30.21
C ASN A 137 6.34 -27.30 -31.51
N LEU A 138 6.29 -25.94 -31.49
CA LEU A 138 5.94 -25.18 -32.70
C LEU A 138 7.04 -25.17 -33.76
N ILE A 139 8.26 -25.43 -33.36
CA ILE A 139 9.44 -25.36 -34.23
C ILE A 139 9.70 -26.71 -34.93
N ASP A 140 9.27 -27.82 -34.36
CA ASP A 140 9.50 -29.18 -34.90
C ASP A 140 8.60 -29.49 -36.09
#